data_4d34b406e4e8c6c69fcfee99b533eefb
#
_entry.id   4d34b406e4e8c6c69fcfee99b533eefb
#
_cell.length_a   1.000
_cell.length_b   1.000
_cell.length_c   1.000
_cell.angle_alpha   90.00
_cell.angle_beta   90.00
_cell.angle_gamma   90.00
#
_symmetry.space_group_name_H-M   'P 1'
#
loop_
_entity.id
_entity.type
_entity.pdbx_description
1 polymer ?
#
loop_
_entity_poly.entity_id
_entity_poly.type
_entity_poly.pdbx_seq_one_letter_code
_entity_poly.pdbx_strand_id
1 'polypeptide(L)'
;PELPTEVSEGSKWKQPVTADIVLENLRNAIFDRNTENYIRCFVDSNFSNRRFVFVPTQEAQVQYPEIFRGWDLTSERNYFNNIKANVPAGGFSELILSGGFQSLGVDSAIYYAKYLVSFQHSVKDIPQSAKGELQFYLAPDRNGNWSIYRWIDVKTQSEFSWSDLKAKFSY
;
A
#
# COMPACT_ATOMS: atom_id res chain seq x y z
N PRO A 1 -26.19 -7.01 -31.89
CA PRO A 1 -25.96 -6.94 -30.46
C PRO A 1 -24.47 -6.81 -30.18
N GLU A 2 -24.10 -5.73 -29.56
CA GLU A 2 -22.72 -5.55 -29.15
C GLU A 2 -22.41 -6.60 -28.08
N LEU A 3 -21.32 -7.32 -28.28
CA LEU A 3 -20.77 -8.17 -27.23
C LEU A 3 -20.44 -7.25 -26.05
N PRO A 4 -20.77 -7.66 -24.82
CA PRO A 4 -20.38 -6.87 -23.66
C PRO A 4 -18.87 -6.67 -23.73
N THR A 5 -18.46 -5.42 -23.65
CA THR A 5 -17.05 -5.07 -23.51
C THR A 5 -16.53 -5.91 -22.35
N GLU A 6 -15.57 -6.78 -22.60
CA GLU A 6 -14.92 -7.49 -21.55
C GLU A 6 -14.40 -6.44 -20.56
N VAL A 7 -15.04 -6.37 -19.40
CA VAL A 7 -14.46 -5.67 -18.26
C VAL A 7 -13.13 -6.38 -18.06
N SER A 8 -12.03 -5.68 -18.30
CA SER A 8 -10.71 -6.25 -18.12
C SER A 8 -10.69 -6.96 -16.77
N GLU A 9 -10.48 -8.27 -16.81
CA GLU A 9 -10.24 -9.04 -15.60
C GLU A 9 -9.09 -8.37 -14.85
N GLY A 10 -9.34 -7.68 -13.77
CA GLY A 10 -8.28 -7.01 -13.01
C GLY A 10 -8.63 -5.65 -12.46
N SER A 11 -9.72 -5.04 -12.88
CA SER A 11 -10.14 -3.79 -12.24
C SER A 11 -11.24 -4.09 -11.23
N LYS A 12 -10.84 -4.53 -10.04
CA LYS A 12 -11.75 -4.69 -8.89
C LYS A 12 -11.87 -3.38 -8.11
N TRP A 13 -11.60 -2.26 -8.76
CA TRP A 13 -11.65 -0.95 -8.12
C TRP A 13 -13.08 -0.55 -7.81
N LYS A 14 -13.31 -0.18 -6.54
CA LYS A 14 -14.57 0.43 -6.12
C LYS A 14 -14.32 1.89 -5.78
N GLN A 15 -15.26 2.75 -6.14
CA GLN A 15 -15.15 4.16 -5.76
C GLN A 15 -15.06 4.27 -4.23
N PRO A 16 -14.01 4.90 -3.68
CA PRO A 16 -13.77 4.91 -2.24
C PRO A 16 -14.58 5.98 -1.52
N VAL A 17 -15.89 5.78 -1.46
CA VAL A 17 -16.82 6.70 -0.80
C VAL A 17 -16.80 6.56 0.72
N THR A 18 -16.12 5.54 1.24
CA THR A 18 -15.91 5.31 2.67
C THR A 18 -14.48 4.82 2.89
N ALA A 19 -13.98 4.97 4.11
CA ALA A 19 -12.59 4.60 4.44
C ALA A 19 -12.32 3.10 4.28
N ASP A 20 -13.28 2.23 4.61
CA ASP A 20 -13.12 0.78 4.50
C ASP A 20 -12.94 0.31 3.05
N ILE A 21 -13.55 1.00 2.09
CA ILE A 21 -13.39 0.67 0.66
C ILE A 21 -11.94 0.89 0.21
N VAL A 22 -11.25 1.88 0.77
CA VAL A 22 -9.81 2.09 0.47
C VAL A 22 -9.00 0.86 0.83
N LEU A 23 -9.28 0.25 1.99
CA LEU A 23 -8.57 -0.96 2.44
C LEU A 23 -8.88 -2.15 1.53
N GLU A 24 -10.11 -2.29 1.08
CA GLU A 24 -10.50 -3.31 0.11
C GLU A 24 -9.78 -3.12 -1.22
N ASN A 25 -9.75 -1.89 -1.73
CA ASN A 25 -9.03 -1.55 -2.95
C ASN A 25 -7.53 -1.84 -2.83
N LEU A 26 -6.94 -1.55 -1.68
CA LEU A 26 -5.52 -1.82 -1.42
C LEU A 26 -5.23 -3.32 -1.46
N ARG A 27 -6.05 -4.13 -0.78
CA ARG A 27 -5.89 -5.59 -0.81
C ARG A 27 -6.03 -6.15 -2.22
N ASN A 28 -7.00 -5.68 -2.98
CA ASN A 28 -7.22 -6.11 -4.36
C ASN A 28 -6.06 -5.67 -5.27
N ALA A 29 -5.55 -4.45 -5.10
CA ALA A 29 -4.42 -3.96 -5.90
C ALA A 29 -3.15 -4.77 -5.65
N ILE A 30 -2.91 -5.18 -4.42
CA ILE A 30 -1.76 -6.04 -4.09
C ILE A 30 -1.96 -7.44 -4.65
N PHE A 31 -3.14 -8.02 -4.49
CA PHE A 31 -3.44 -9.35 -5.01
C PHE A 31 -3.26 -9.42 -6.53
N ASP A 32 -3.73 -8.41 -7.25
CA ASP A 32 -3.65 -8.32 -8.71
C ASP A 32 -2.32 -7.73 -9.18
N ARG A 33 -1.49 -7.22 -8.30
CA ARG A 33 -0.29 -6.43 -8.60
C ARG A 33 -0.60 -5.32 -9.60
N ASN A 34 -1.68 -4.60 -9.34
CA ASN A 34 -2.11 -3.48 -10.16
C ASN A 34 -1.52 -2.18 -9.59
N THR A 35 -0.45 -1.71 -10.19
CA THR A 35 0.28 -0.53 -9.70
C THR A 35 -0.58 0.71 -9.69
N GLU A 36 -1.38 0.94 -10.72
CA GLU A 36 -2.22 2.14 -10.80
C GLU A 36 -3.27 2.15 -9.66
N ASN A 37 -3.92 1.01 -9.41
CA ASN A 37 -4.88 0.90 -8.31
C ASN A 37 -4.20 0.99 -6.94
N TYR A 38 -2.98 0.47 -6.82
CA TYR A 38 -2.18 0.62 -5.59
C TYR A 38 -1.94 2.10 -5.29
N ILE A 39 -1.47 2.86 -6.26
CA ILE A 39 -1.18 4.29 -6.09
C ILE A 39 -2.47 5.09 -5.83
N ARG A 40 -3.59 4.71 -6.45
CA ARG A 40 -4.88 5.39 -6.24
C ARG A 40 -5.41 5.26 -4.80
N CYS A 41 -4.90 4.32 -4.02
CA CYS A 41 -5.26 4.22 -2.60
C CYS A 41 -4.68 5.38 -1.77
N PHE A 42 -3.68 6.08 -2.28
CA PHE A 42 -3.00 7.16 -1.57
C PHE A 42 -3.49 8.53 -2.06
N VAL A 43 -3.35 9.52 -1.19
CA VAL A 43 -3.88 10.85 -1.46
C VAL A 43 -3.29 11.45 -2.72
N ASP A 44 -4.18 12.04 -3.54
CA ASP A 44 -3.79 12.82 -4.73
C ASP A 44 -3.82 14.30 -4.37
N SER A 45 -2.67 14.96 -4.42
CA SER A 45 -2.53 16.37 -4.09
C SER A 45 -3.27 17.32 -5.05
N ASN A 46 -3.71 16.83 -6.21
CA ASN A 46 -4.56 17.60 -7.12
C ASN A 46 -5.98 17.80 -6.56
N PHE A 47 -6.42 16.92 -5.68
CA PHE A 47 -7.78 16.93 -5.11
C PHE A 47 -7.81 17.11 -3.60
N SER A 48 -6.64 17.28 -2.96
CA SER A 48 -6.51 17.42 -1.52
C SER A 48 -5.37 18.36 -1.17
N ASN A 49 -5.47 19.04 -0.03
CA ASN A 49 -4.38 19.83 0.54
C ASN A 49 -3.39 18.94 1.32
N ARG A 50 -3.73 17.69 1.55
CA ARG A 50 -2.85 16.75 2.23
C ARG A 50 -1.83 16.17 1.25
N ARG A 51 -0.66 15.84 1.78
CA ARG A 51 0.39 15.11 1.04
C ARG A 51 0.54 13.74 1.64
N PHE A 52 0.87 12.78 0.79
CA PHE A 52 1.20 11.44 1.25
C PHE A 52 2.52 11.45 2.03
N VAL A 53 2.50 10.83 3.20
CA VAL A 53 3.69 10.64 4.04
C VAL A 53 3.76 9.16 4.43
N PHE A 54 4.89 8.54 4.14
CA PHE A 54 5.24 7.22 4.68
C PHE A 54 6.26 7.40 5.80
N VAL A 55 5.96 6.85 6.97
CA VAL A 55 6.88 6.83 8.12
C VAL A 55 7.43 5.41 8.23
N PRO A 56 8.69 5.17 7.83
CA PRO A 56 9.28 3.83 7.95
C PRO A 56 9.48 3.45 9.41
N THR A 57 9.76 2.17 9.64
CA THR A 57 10.18 1.73 10.96
C THR A 57 11.44 2.49 11.36
N GLN A 58 11.62 2.68 12.66
CA GLN A 58 12.82 3.36 13.16
C GLN A 58 14.09 2.64 12.71
N GLU A 59 14.08 1.32 12.76
CA GLU A 59 15.20 0.48 12.35
C GLU A 59 15.54 0.66 10.85
N ALA A 60 14.51 0.69 10.00
CA ALA A 60 14.71 0.91 8.56
C ALA A 60 15.21 2.31 8.27
N GLN A 61 14.74 3.31 9.01
CA GLN A 61 15.19 4.68 8.85
C GLN A 61 16.68 4.82 9.19
N VAL A 62 17.14 4.13 10.21
CA VAL A 62 18.56 4.11 10.60
C VAL A 62 19.40 3.35 9.57
N GLN A 63 18.87 2.21 9.07
CA GLN A 63 19.61 1.36 8.13
C GLN A 63 19.63 1.92 6.71
N TYR A 64 18.56 2.59 6.27
CA TYR A 64 18.38 3.07 4.91
C TYR A 64 18.04 4.57 4.86
N PRO A 65 18.84 5.44 5.48
CA PRO A 65 18.48 6.86 5.59
C PRO A 65 18.34 7.56 4.24
N GLU A 66 19.17 7.19 3.28
CA GLU A 66 19.13 7.80 1.94
C GLU A 66 17.90 7.36 1.14
N ILE A 67 17.41 6.13 1.37
CA ILE A 67 16.25 5.61 0.66
C ILE A 67 14.97 6.31 1.12
N PHE A 68 14.80 6.47 2.43
CA PHE A 68 13.56 7.02 2.97
C PHE A 68 13.54 8.54 3.06
N ARG A 69 14.69 9.20 2.82
CA ARG A 69 14.71 10.66 2.69
C ARG A 69 13.96 11.05 1.42
N GLY A 70 12.90 11.84 1.58
CA GLY A 70 12.10 12.27 0.44
C GLY A 70 11.27 11.16 -0.20
N TRP A 71 10.94 10.11 0.54
CA TRP A 71 10.05 9.04 0.06
C TRP A 71 8.67 9.62 -0.26
N ASP A 72 8.20 9.41 -1.47
CA ASP A 72 6.95 9.95 -1.99
C ASP A 72 6.18 8.91 -2.82
N LEU A 73 5.13 9.34 -3.52
CA LEU A 73 4.33 8.43 -4.36
C LEU A 73 5.13 7.88 -5.55
N THR A 74 6.10 8.62 -6.07
CA THR A 74 7.01 8.09 -7.10
C THR A 74 7.81 6.93 -6.53
N SER A 75 8.28 7.05 -5.30
CA SER A 75 9.00 5.98 -4.60
C SER A 75 8.10 4.76 -4.37
N GLU A 76 6.84 4.99 -3.98
CA GLU A 76 5.83 3.92 -3.82
C GLU A 76 5.62 3.17 -5.14
N ARG A 77 5.49 3.91 -6.23
CA ARG A 77 5.30 3.32 -7.56
C ARG A 77 6.51 2.49 -7.98
N ASN A 78 7.71 3.02 -7.76
CA ASN A 78 8.95 2.36 -8.18
C ASN A 78 9.15 1.03 -7.46
N TYR A 79 9.03 1.00 -6.13
CA TYR A 79 9.23 -0.27 -5.42
C TYR A 79 8.17 -1.29 -5.80
N PHE A 80 6.92 -0.86 -5.95
CA PHE A 80 5.83 -1.77 -6.30
C PHE A 80 6.01 -2.35 -7.70
N ASN A 81 6.41 -1.52 -8.67
CA ASN A 81 6.74 -1.98 -10.02
C ASN A 81 7.92 -2.95 -10.03
N ASN A 82 8.94 -2.70 -9.20
CA ASN A 82 10.09 -3.58 -9.11
C ASN A 82 9.71 -4.95 -8.53
N ILE A 83 8.85 -4.99 -7.52
CA ILE A 83 8.33 -6.25 -7.02
C ILE A 83 7.53 -6.97 -8.11
N LYS A 84 6.60 -6.25 -8.75
CA LYS A 84 5.76 -6.80 -9.81
C LYS A 84 6.60 -7.43 -10.92
N ALA A 85 7.66 -6.75 -11.34
CA ALA A 85 8.56 -7.23 -12.40
C ALA A 85 9.28 -8.53 -12.00
N ASN A 86 9.42 -8.81 -10.72
CA ASN A 86 10.13 -9.97 -10.19
C ASN A 86 9.22 -11.09 -9.71
N VAL A 87 7.90 -10.95 -9.83
CA VAL A 87 6.96 -12.03 -9.56
C VAL A 87 6.70 -12.77 -10.86
N PRO A 88 7.08 -14.06 -10.97
CA PRO A 88 6.87 -14.81 -12.20
C PRO A 88 5.39 -15.05 -12.47
N ALA A 89 5.05 -15.40 -13.71
CA ALA A 89 3.70 -15.76 -14.09
C ALA A 89 3.17 -16.89 -13.20
N GLY A 90 1.94 -16.72 -12.69
CA GLY A 90 1.36 -17.66 -11.72
C GLY A 90 1.81 -17.44 -10.28
N GLY A 91 2.70 -16.49 -10.04
CA GLY A 91 3.11 -16.12 -8.70
C GLY A 91 1.98 -15.43 -7.93
N PHE A 92 2.00 -15.60 -6.62
CA PHE A 92 0.95 -15.15 -5.69
C PHE A 92 1.39 -13.91 -4.94
N SER A 93 0.46 -13.02 -4.66
CA SER A 93 0.66 -11.89 -3.75
C SER A 93 -0.61 -11.65 -2.94
N GLU A 94 -0.45 -11.24 -1.70
CA GLU A 94 -1.58 -11.06 -0.79
C GLU A 94 -1.22 -10.10 0.33
N LEU A 95 -2.22 -9.31 0.75
CA LEU A 95 -2.16 -8.53 1.97
C LEU A 95 -3.24 -9.03 2.92
N ILE A 96 -2.83 -9.44 4.12
CA ILE A 96 -3.73 -9.79 5.22
C ILE A 96 -3.62 -8.71 6.28
N LEU A 97 -4.75 -8.12 6.64
CA LEU A 97 -4.87 -7.11 7.68
C LEU A 97 -5.73 -7.63 8.82
N SER A 98 -5.24 -7.49 10.03
CA SER A 98 -5.93 -7.93 11.24
C SER A 98 -6.00 -6.76 12.22
N GLY A 99 -7.14 -6.07 12.24
CA GLY A 99 -7.29 -4.87 13.06
C GLY A 99 -8.60 -4.15 12.80
N GLY A 100 -8.62 -2.86 13.03
CA GLY A 100 -9.85 -2.07 12.86
C GLY A 100 -9.60 -0.57 12.98
N PHE A 101 -10.67 0.18 12.78
CA PHE A 101 -10.63 1.63 12.93
C PHE A 101 -10.61 1.98 14.42
N GLN A 102 -9.57 2.72 14.85
CA GLN A 102 -9.50 3.30 16.18
C GLN A 102 -10.36 4.56 16.26
N SER A 103 -10.49 5.27 15.16
CA SER A 103 -11.31 6.45 15.00
C SER A 103 -11.91 6.44 13.61
N LEU A 104 -13.19 6.70 13.50
CA LEU A 104 -13.89 6.74 12.22
C LEU A 104 -14.93 7.87 12.29
N GLY A 105 -14.60 9.00 11.68
CA GLY A 105 -15.47 10.15 11.58
C GLY A 105 -15.85 10.44 10.14
N VAL A 106 -16.55 11.55 9.92
CA VAL A 106 -16.97 11.97 8.57
C VAL A 106 -15.84 12.60 7.77
N ASP A 107 -14.82 13.15 8.45
CA ASP A 107 -13.75 13.92 7.83
C ASP A 107 -12.38 13.27 7.96
N SER A 108 -12.25 12.23 8.77
CA SER A 108 -10.99 11.54 8.97
C SER A 108 -11.20 10.20 9.65
N ALA A 109 -10.25 9.30 9.45
CA ALA A 109 -10.23 7.99 10.08
C ALA A 109 -8.81 7.57 10.38
N ILE A 110 -8.63 6.80 11.45
CA ILE A 110 -7.37 6.15 11.79
C ILE A 110 -7.63 4.66 11.87
N TYR A 111 -6.89 3.91 11.05
CA TYR A 111 -6.95 2.45 10.99
C TYR A 111 -5.67 1.88 11.56
N TYR A 112 -5.80 0.88 12.41
CA TYR A 112 -4.68 0.17 13.02
C TYR A 112 -4.81 -1.32 12.73
N ALA A 113 -3.72 -1.96 12.29
CA ALA A 113 -3.73 -3.39 12.01
C ALA A 113 -2.35 -4.02 12.19
N LYS A 114 -2.36 -5.30 12.50
CA LYS A 114 -1.24 -6.19 12.17
C LYS A 114 -1.35 -6.56 10.71
N TYR A 115 -0.22 -6.61 10.01
CA TYR A 115 -0.19 -6.97 8.60
C TYR A 115 0.72 -8.16 8.33
N LEU A 116 0.34 -8.90 7.31
CA LEU A 116 1.20 -9.83 6.60
C LEU A 116 1.06 -9.52 5.12
N VAL A 117 2.13 -9.10 4.48
CA VAL A 117 2.17 -8.88 3.04
C VAL A 117 3.13 -9.86 2.40
N SER A 118 2.70 -10.53 1.34
CA SER A 118 3.47 -11.57 0.66
C SER A 118 3.51 -11.30 -0.83
N PHE A 119 4.69 -11.44 -1.42
CA PHE A 119 4.91 -11.41 -2.85
C PHE A 119 5.83 -12.57 -3.20
N GLN A 120 5.37 -13.49 -4.05
CA GLN A 120 6.19 -14.63 -4.51
C GLN A 120 7.16 -14.18 -5.61
N HIS A 121 8.03 -13.23 -5.27
CA HIS A 121 9.09 -12.78 -6.16
C HIS A 121 10.24 -13.78 -6.21
N SER A 122 11.05 -13.68 -7.25
CA SER A 122 12.18 -14.56 -7.51
C SER A 122 13.54 -14.00 -7.07
N VAL A 123 13.54 -12.86 -6.38
CA VAL A 123 14.80 -12.22 -5.96
C VAL A 123 15.38 -12.97 -4.77
N LYS A 124 16.62 -13.47 -4.96
CA LYS A 124 17.33 -14.23 -3.95
C LYS A 124 17.68 -13.36 -2.75
N ASP A 125 17.63 -13.96 -1.56
CA ASP A 125 18.04 -13.35 -0.30
C ASP A 125 17.13 -12.21 0.19
N ILE A 126 15.98 -11.98 -0.48
CA ILE A 126 14.95 -11.08 0.01
C ILE A 126 13.75 -11.93 0.42
N PRO A 127 13.27 -11.81 1.67
CA PRO A 127 12.07 -12.54 2.09
C PRO A 127 10.87 -12.22 1.20
N GLN A 128 10.04 -13.22 0.96
CA GLN A 128 8.80 -13.06 0.21
C GLN A 128 7.68 -12.46 1.05
N SER A 129 7.81 -12.48 2.35
CA SER A 129 6.79 -11.95 3.27
C SER A 129 7.38 -10.94 4.23
N ALA A 130 6.58 -9.91 4.53
CA ALA A 130 6.88 -8.92 5.55
C ALA A 130 5.73 -8.90 6.57
N LYS A 131 6.07 -8.72 7.83
CA LYS A 131 5.13 -8.67 8.95
C LYS A 131 5.40 -7.46 9.83
N GLY A 132 4.36 -6.95 10.45
CA GLY A 132 4.48 -5.85 11.38
C GLY A 132 3.11 -5.30 11.75
N GLU A 133 3.12 -4.08 12.24
CA GLU A 133 1.93 -3.31 12.55
C GLU A 133 1.92 -2.05 11.70
N LEU A 134 0.74 -1.58 11.34
CA LEU A 134 0.61 -0.34 10.59
C LEU A 134 -0.50 0.53 11.14
N GLN A 135 -0.36 1.83 10.91
CA GLN A 135 -1.43 2.79 11.07
C GLN A 135 -1.62 3.52 9.75
N PHE A 136 -2.86 3.60 9.31
CA PHE A 136 -3.25 4.43 8.18
C PHE A 136 -4.11 5.59 8.67
N TYR A 137 -3.75 6.79 8.22
CA TYR A 137 -4.58 7.97 8.37
C TYR A 137 -5.28 8.21 7.04
N LEU A 138 -6.60 8.24 7.06
CA LEU A 138 -7.41 8.38 5.85
C LEU A 138 -8.33 9.60 5.98
N ALA A 139 -8.62 10.22 4.85
CA ALA A 139 -9.55 11.33 4.78
C ALA A 139 -10.16 11.42 3.38
N PRO A 140 -11.38 11.99 3.25
CA PRO A 140 -11.94 12.28 1.95
C PRO A 140 -11.27 13.49 1.31
N ASP A 141 -11.13 13.46 0.00
CA ASP A 141 -10.69 14.60 -0.79
C ASP A 141 -11.89 15.53 -1.12
N ARG A 142 -11.63 16.54 -1.97
CA ARG A 142 -12.67 17.50 -2.36
C ARG A 142 -13.84 16.87 -3.12
N ASN A 143 -13.64 15.70 -3.72
CA ASN A 143 -14.68 14.95 -4.43
C ASN A 143 -15.38 13.92 -3.53
N GLY A 144 -15.01 13.84 -2.25
CA GLY A 144 -15.56 12.86 -1.32
C GLY A 144 -14.96 11.48 -1.42
N ASN A 145 -13.89 11.32 -2.18
CA ASN A 145 -13.18 10.04 -2.29
C ASN A 145 -12.14 9.93 -1.18
N TRP A 146 -12.22 8.84 -0.44
CA TRP A 146 -11.28 8.56 0.64
C TRP A 146 -9.95 8.03 0.10
N SER A 147 -8.87 8.37 0.80
CA SER A 147 -7.52 7.89 0.48
C SER A 147 -6.63 7.93 1.73
N ILE A 148 -5.53 7.20 1.67
CA ILE A 148 -4.53 7.18 2.74
C ILE A 148 -3.59 8.35 2.53
N TYR A 149 -3.45 9.23 3.53
CA TYR A 149 -2.49 10.34 3.46
C TYR A 149 -1.29 10.14 4.37
N ARG A 150 -1.36 9.22 5.32
CA ARG A 150 -0.23 8.92 6.21
C ARG A 150 -0.21 7.43 6.52
N TRP A 151 0.93 6.82 6.34
CA TRP A 151 1.18 5.41 6.60
C TRP A 151 2.37 5.29 7.55
N ILE A 152 2.13 4.78 8.75
CA ILE A 152 3.18 4.52 9.74
C ILE A 152 3.40 3.02 9.82
N ASP A 153 4.63 2.60 9.58
CA ASP A 153 5.04 1.20 9.72
C ASP A 153 5.75 1.01 11.06
N VAL A 154 5.33 0.01 11.82
CA VAL A 154 5.90 -0.29 13.13
C VAL A 154 6.39 -1.73 13.11
N LYS A 155 7.68 -1.91 13.38
CA LYS A 155 8.29 -3.23 13.42
C LYS A 155 7.83 -4.00 14.65
N THR A 156 7.49 -5.27 14.46
CA THR A 156 7.20 -6.18 15.55
C THR A 156 8.33 -7.20 15.67
N GLN A 157 8.93 -7.29 16.86
CA GLN A 157 10.04 -8.19 17.13
C GLN A 157 11.17 -8.03 16.09
N SER A 158 11.73 -9.13 15.60
CA SER A 158 12.82 -9.15 14.62
C SER A 158 12.32 -9.46 13.21
N GLU A 159 11.04 -9.25 12.93
CA GLU A 159 10.44 -9.59 11.65
C GLU A 159 10.88 -8.63 10.55
N PHE A 160 11.00 -9.16 9.34
CA PHE A 160 11.22 -8.36 8.14
C PHE A 160 9.98 -7.49 7.91
N SER A 161 10.17 -6.16 7.93
CA SER A 161 9.07 -5.20 7.86
C SER A 161 8.74 -4.80 6.42
N TRP A 162 7.59 -4.16 6.25
CA TRP A 162 7.22 -3.57 4.96
C TRP A 162 8.20 -2.46 4.55
N SER A 163 8.71 -1.71 5.52
CA SER A 163 9.78 -0.74 5.26
C SER A 163 11.01 -1.41 4.68
N ASP A 164 11.43 -2.55 5.24
CA ASP A 164 12.55 -3.32 4.71
C ASP A 164 12.27 -3.78 3.27
N LEU A 165 11.06 -4.25 3.00
CA LEU A 165 10.66 -4.68 1.67
C LEU A 165 10.75 -3.53 0.66
N LYS A 166 10.21 -2.36 1.02
CA LYS A 166 10.30 -1.15 0.19
C LYS A 166 11.74 -0.78 -0.10
N ALA A 167 12.59 -0.81 0.92
CA ALA A 167 14.01 -0.47 0.76
C ALA A 167 14.72 -1.42 -0.20
N LYS A 168 14.46 -2.72 -0.09
CA LYS A 168 15.09 -3.75 -0.94
C LYS A 168 14.67 -3.65 -2.41
N PHE A 169 13.52 -3.07 -2.70
CA PHE A 169 13.02 -2.93 -4.07
C PHE A 169 13.03 -1.49 -4.58
N SER A 170 13.74 -0.59 -3.92
CA SER A 170 13.76 0.85 -4.23
C SER A 170 14.88 1.26 -5.20
N TYR A 171 15.37 0.35 -6.01
CA TYR A 171 16.44 0.64 -6.99
C TYR A 171 15.92 1.26 -8.29
#